data_cc7862a1ac5e71cc6ba2875f2552061f
#
_entry.id   cc7862a1ac5e71cc6ba2875f2552061f
#
_cell.length_a   1.000
_cell.length_b   1.000
_cell.length_c   1.000
_cell.angle_alpha   90.00
_cell.angle_beta   90.00
_cell.angle_gamma   90.00
#
_symmetry.space_group_name_H-M   'P 1'
#
loop_
_entity.id
_entity.type
_entity.pdbx_description
1 polymer ?
#
loop_
_entity_poly.entity_id
_entity_poly.type
_entity_poly.pdbx_seq_one_letter_code
_entity_poly.pdbx_strand_id
1 'polypeptide(L)'
;MNNSRTFWVTGATNGLGLALVERLLELGHRVAASGKDGEALDALASRHGSKLLRLPWQLHDEEQAASACQQLCHAWGTLDSLIINAGTSDYLADDVADSELFETIVSSNQLAGEHCLSKVLPLLAKGDSPQVMAIFNRYSALQLHSPTQVSAGWNNMPQWLREERDELEELGIDLTVVAPQSLKTPVTSAQAAPDAWTPQSAAEELLRRLPLREPELVLEVLDLSALWPLSR
;
A
#
# COMPACT_ATOMS: atom_id res chain seq x y z
N MET A 1 24.95 -3.10 11.44
CA MET A 1 24.97 -3.06 9.97
C MET A 1 23.52 -3.05 9.54
N ASN A 2 23.03 -1.96 8.94
CA ASN A 2 21.64 -1.92 8.45
C ASN A 2 21.54 -2.88 7.26
N ASN A 3 20.86 -4.00 7.46
CA ASN A 3 20.68 -4.98 6.39
C ASN A 3 19.73 -4.37 5.35
N SER A 4 20.17 -4.21 4.11
CA SER A 4 19.34 -3.66 3.02
C SER A 4 18.22 -4.67 2.72
N ARG A 5 16.97 -4.27 2.92
CA ARG A 5 15.78 -5.08 2.65
C ARG A 5 15.17 -4.71 1.30
N THR A 6 14.28 -5.56 0.81
CA THR A 6 13.54 -5.39 -0.43
C THR A 6 12.08 -5.08 -0.14
N PHE A 7 11.56 -4.02 -0.78
CA PHE A 7 10.20 -3.55 -0.62
C PHE A 7 9.49 -3.44 -1.96
N TRP A 8 8.22 -3.77 -2.00
CA TRP A 8 7.35 -3.41 -3.10
C TRP A 8 6.25 -2.49 -2.59
N VAL A 9 6.16 -1.28 -3.13
CA VAL A 9 5.14 -0.27 -2.78
C VAL A 9 4.21 -0.09 -3.97
N THR A 10 2.92 -0.31 -3.75
CA THR A 10 1.87 -0.06 -4.75
C THR A 10 1.35 1.37 -4.63
N GLY A 11 0.85 1.96 -5.74
CA GLY A 11 0.36 3.33 -5.74
C GLY A 11 1.43 4.34 -5.36
N ALA A 12 2.58 4.29 -6.04
CA ALA A 12 3.81 4.95 -5.61
C ALA A 12 4.13 6.26 -6.36
N THR A 13 3.22 6.79 -7.19
CA THR A 13 3.53 7.94 -8.06
C THR A 13 3.40 9.29 -7.38
N ASN A 14 2.61 9.38 -6.33
CA ASN A 14 2.39 10.63 -5.60
C ASN A 14 2.03 10.39 -4.12
N GLY A 15 1.82 11.46 -3.38
CA GLY A 15 1.31 11.42 -2.00
C GLY A 15 2.08 10.46 -1.10
N LEU A 16 1.34 9.67 -0.31
CA LEU A 16 1.91 8.75 0.68
C LEU A 16 2.78 7.66 0.04
N GLY A 17 2.34 7.09 -1.09
CA GLY A 17 3.10 6.05 -1.77
C GLY A 17 4.48 6.51 -2.21
N LEU A 18 4.57 7.68 -2.83
CA LEU A 18 5.84 8.29 -3.23
C LEU A 18 6.73 8.61 -2.02
N ALA A 19 6.17 9.16 -0.95
CA ALA A 19 6.91 9.46 0.27
C ALA A 19 7.48 8.18 0.94
N LEU A 20 6.73 7.07 0.92
CA LEU A 20 7.21 5.76 1.39
C LEU A 20 8.40 5.28 0.53
N VAL A 21 8.29 5.36 -0.79
CA VAL A 21 9.38 4.98 -1.71
C VAL A 21 10.63 5.82 -1.44
N GLU A 22 10.49 7.15 -1.38
CA GLU A 22 11.60 8.05 -1.13
C GLU A 22 12.31 7.73 0.19
N ARG A 23 11.51 7.60 1.27
CA ARG A 23 12.06 7.32 2.59
C ARG A 23 12.75 5.96 2.70
N LEU A 24 12.21 4.92 2.09
CA LEU A 24 12.84 3.59 2.04
C LEU A 24 14.16 3.61 1.27
N LEU A 25 14.24 4.34 0.16
CA LEU A 25 15.48 4.51 -0.62
C LEU A 25 16.54 5.27 0.17
N GLU A 26 16.15 6.34 0.90
CA GLU A 26 17.04 7.10 1.80
C GLU A 26 17.61 6.21 2.92
N LEU A 27 16.82 5.30 3.46
CA LEU A 27 17.24 4.32 4.46
C LEU A 27 18.16 3.23 3.88
N GLY A 28 18.38 3.24 2.56
CA GLY A 28 19.31 2.35 1.88
C GLY A 28 18.71 1.04 1.40
N HIS A 29 17.41 0.90 1.44
CA HIS A 29 16.69 -0.29 0.97
C HIS A 29 16.58 -0.34 -0.56
N ARG A 30 16.19 -1.50 -1.10
CA ARG A 30 15.80 -1.66 -2.49
C ARG A 30 14.28 -1.59 -2.57
N VAL A 31 13.76 -0.78 -3.49
CA VAL A 31 12.33 -0.52 -3.59
C VAL A 31 11.82 -0.78 -5.01
N ALA A 32 10.81 -1.60 -5.15
CA ALA A 32 9.99 -1.68 -6.35
C ALA A 32 8.79 -0.74 -6.16
N ALA A 33 8.55 0.11 -7.14
CA ALA A 33 7.49 1.12 -7.10
C ALA A 33 6.53 0.90 -8.28
N SER A 34 5.26 0.61 -7.96
CA SER A 34 4.21 0.46 -8.96
C SER A 34 3.30 1.67 -9.00
N GLY A 35 2.95 2.07 -10.20
CA GLY A 35 2.07 3.20 -10.47
C GLY A 35 2.37 3.77 -11.86
N LYS A 36 1.67 4.83 -12.25
CA LYS A 36 1.94 5.53 -13.51
C LYS A 36 3.38 6.07 -13.52
N ASP A 37 4.04 6.00 -14.67
CA ASP A 37 5.33 6.68 -14.83
C ASP A 37 5.18 8.19 -14.69
N GLY A 38 6.15 8.84 -14.06
CA GLY A 38 6.11 10.27 -13.83
C GLY A 38 7.47 10.85 -13.40
N GLU A 39 7.59 12.16 -13.52
CA GLU A 39 8.84 12.91 -13.24
C GLU A 39 9.41 12.63 -11.84
N ALA A 40 8.54 12.42 -10.84
CA ALA A 40 8.97 12.12 -9.47
C ALA A 40 9.73 10.79 -9.37
N LEU A 41 9.20 9.72 -9.99
CA LEU A 41 9.89 8.42 -10.04
C LEU A 41 11.15 8.50 -10.92
N ASP A 42 11.14 9.29 -12.00
CA ASP A 42 12.33 9.54 -12.83
C ASP A 42 13.46 10.21 -12.02
N ALA A 43 13.11 11.21 -11.22
CA ALA A 43 14.06 11.87 -10.33
C ALA A 43 14.63 10.92 -9.27
N LEU A 44 13.79 10.06 -8.68
CA LEU A 44 14.23 9.04 -7.73
C LEU A 44 15.12 7.99 -8.40
N ALA A 45 14.77 7.53 -9.60
CA ALA A 45 15.58 6.59 -10.36
C ALA A 45 16.96 7.15 -10.69
N SER A 46 17.01 8.43 -11.05
CA SER A 46 18.27 9.14 -11.33
C SER A 46 19.18 9.25 -10.10
N ARG A 47 18.59 9.44 -8.89
CA ARG A 47 19.33 9.56 -7.62
C ARG A 47 19.76 8.21 -7.05
N HIS A 48 18.93 7.18 -7.17
CA HIS A 48 19.11 5.92 -6.45
C HIS A 48 19.50 4.74 -7.36
N GLY A 49 19.46 4.92 -8.68
CA GLY A 49 19.90 3.94 -9.67
C GLY A 49 19.24 2.58 -9.49
N SER A 50 20.05 1.51 -9.42
CA SER A 50 19.57 0.14 -9.32
C SER A 50 18.85 -0.22 -8.00
N LYS A 51 18.77 0.69 -7.03
CA LYS A 51 17.99 0.49 -5.81
C LYS A 51 16.49 0.69 -6.05
N LEU A 52 16.09 1.46 -7.07
CA LEU A 52 14.70 1.63 -7.46
C LEU A 52 14.39 0.79 -8.69
N LEU A 53 13.45 -0.16 -8.56
CA LEU A 53 12.85 -0.90 -9.65
C LEU A 53 11.49 -0.29 -9.98
N ARG A 54 11.35 0.28 -11.17
CA ARG A 54 10.07 0.83 -11.62
C ARG A 54 9.21 -0.27 -12.22
N LEU A 55 7.96 -0.31 -11.80
CA LEU A 55 6.95 -1.28 -12.27
C LEU A 55 5.74 -0.50 -12.80
N PRO A 56 5.80 0.02 -14.05
CA PRO A 56 4.75 0.88 -14.62
C PRO A 56 3.56 0.06 -15.13
N TRP A 57 3.06 -0.85 -14.29
CA TRP A 57 1.99 -1.77 -14.63
C TRP A 57 0.68 -1.38 -13.95
N GLN A 58 -0.44 -1.59 -14.64
CA GLN A 58 -1.79 -1.40 -14.10
C GLN A 58 -2.19 -2.63 -13.29
N LEU A 59 -1.90 -2.62 -11.99
CA LEU A 59 -1.99 -3.79 -11.11
C LEU A 59 -3.42 -4.31 -10.89
N HIS A 60 -4.45 -3.53 -11.24
CA HIS A 60 -5.85 -4.00 -11.27
C HIS A 60 -6.13 -4.97 -12.43
N ASP A 61 -5.26 -5.00 -13.42
CA ASP A 61 -5.25 -6.00 -14.49
C ASP A 61 -4.36 -7.19 -14.07
N GLU A 62 -4.92 -8.39 -14.11
CA GLU A 62 -4.25 -9.59 -13.61
C GLU A 62 -2.97 -9.95 -14.39
N GLU A 63 -2.98 -9.79 -15.73
CA GLU A 63 -1.82 -10.10 -16.58
C GLU A 63 -0.69 -9.10 -16.33
N GLN A 64 -1.03 -7.84 -16.13
CA GLN A 64 -0.04 -6.80 -15.82
C GLN A 64 0.51 -6.97 -14.39
N ALA A 65 -0.31 -7.35 -13.42
CA ALA A 65 0.17 -7.69 -12.08
C ALA A 65 1.13 -8.90 -12.12
N ALA A 66 0.82 -9.91 -12.93
CA ALA A 66 1.72 -11.05 -13.13
C ALA A 66 3.05 -10.62 -13.79
N SER A 67 3.00 -9.70 -14.77
CA SER A 67 4.19 -9.14 -15.43
C SER A 67 5.06 -8.35 -14.44
N ALA A 68 4.45 -7.54 -13.57
CA ALA A 68 5.14 -6.82 -12.49
C ALA A 68 5.86 -7.79 -11.54
N CYS A 69 5.16 -8.83 -11.11
CA CYS A 69 5.73 -9.86 -10.23
C CYS A 69 6.86 -10.63 -10.90
N GLN A 70 6.73 -10.96 -12.19
CA GLN A 70 7.78 -11.61 -12.97
C GLN A 70 9.02 -10.72 -13.09
N GLN A 71 8.85 -9.43 -13.36
CA GLN A 71 9.95 -8.47 -13.41
C GLN A 71 10.66 -8.36 -12.05
N LEU A 72 9.91 -8.30 -10.95
CA LEU A 72 10.45 -8.31 -9.60
C LEU A 72 11.24 -9.60 -9.30
N CYS A 73 10.66 -10.75 -9.66
CA CYS A 73 11.31 -12.05 -9.50
C CYS A 73 12.64 -12.10 -10.25
N HIS A 74 12.67 -11.62 -11.49
CA HIS A 74 13.89 -11.58 -12.31
C HIS A 74 14.98 -10.68 -11.73
N ALA A 75 14.56 -9.54 -11.17
CA ALA A 75 15.48 -8.55 -10.61
C ALA A 75 16.07 -8.98 -9.27
N TRP A 76 15.28 -9.62 -8.39
CA TRP A 76 15.68 -9.84 -6.99
C TRP A 76 15.49 -11.28 -6.49
N GLY A 77 14.54 -12.03 -7.04
CA GLY A 77 14.26 -13.42 -6.64
C GLY A 77 13.55 -13.59 -5.29
N THR A 78 13.53 -12.56 -4.45
CA THR A 78 12.90 -12.53 -3.12
C THR A 78 12.28 -11.18 -2.85
N LEU A 79 11.33 -11.12 -1.90
CA LEU A 79 10.76 -9.88 -1.39
C LEU A 79 10.58 -9.97 0.13
N ASP A 80 11.05 -8.96 0.85
CA ASP A 80 10.92 -8.92 2.31
C ASP A 80 9.64 -8.21 2.77
N SER A 81 9.14 -7.25 1.99
CA SER A 81 7.93 -6.51 2.38
C SER A 81 7.12 -6.05 1.17
N LEU A 82 5.81 -6.30 1.23
CA LEU A 82 4.82 -5.69 0.33
C LEU A 82 4.06 -4.60 1.09
N ILE A 83 4.04 -3.38 0.56
CA ILE A 83 3.23 -2.28 1.08
C ILE A 83 2.12 -1.99 0.06
N ILE A 84 0.90 -2.37 0.42
CA ILE A 84 -0.30 -2.09 -0.37
C ILE A 84 -0.84 -0.73 0.06
N ASN A 85 -0.67 0.29 -0.79
CA ASN A 85 -1.20 1.62 -0.55
C ASN A 85 -2.57 1.74 -1.23
N ALA A 86 -3.63 1.30 -0.52
CA ALA A 86 -5.00 1.25 -1.02
C ALA A 86 -5.70 2.61 -0.84
N GLY A 87 -5.94 3.30 -1.94
CA GLY A 87 -6.54 4.64 -1.97
C GLY A 87 -5.94 5.52 -3.05
N THR A 88 -4.95 5.01 -3.78
CA THR A 88 -4.30 5.72 -4.88
C THR A 88 -5.21 5.86 -6.10
N SER A 89 -5.00 6.90 -6.88
CA SER A 89 -5.59 7.09 -8.21
C SER A 89 -4.72 6.53 -9.35
N ASP A 90 -3.61 5.89 -9.03
CA ASP A 90 -2.61 5.42 -10.03
C ASP A 90 -3.17 4.40 -11.03
N TYR A 91 -4.27 3.74 -10.66
CA TYR A 91 -4.90 2.70 -11.49
C TYR A 91 -6.17 3.19 -12.22
N LEU A 92 -6.43 4.49 -12.21
CA LEU A 92 -7.55 5.06 -12.93
C LEU A 92 -7.22 5.28 -14.41
N ALA A 93 -8.19 5.02 -15.29
CA ALA A 93 -8.15 5.52 -16.65
C ALA A 93 -8.33 7.04 -16.67
N ASP A 94 -7.81 7.69 -17.72
CA ASP A 94 -7.80 9.15 -17.80
C ASP A 94 -9.20 9.76 -18.09
N ASP A 95 -10.17 8.92 -18.47
CA ASP A 95 -11.52 9.30 -18.90
C ASP A 95 -12.63 8.89 -17.92
N VAL A 96 -12.29 8.57 -16.67
CA VAL A 96 -13.28 8.21 -15.66
C VAL A 96 -14.15 9.42 -15.31
N ALA A 97 -15.48 9.26 -15.38
CA ALA A 97 -16.44 10.30 -15.02
C ALA A 97 -16.38 10.62 -13.52
N ASP A 98 -16.53 11.91 -13.15
CA ASP A 98 -16.48 12.36 -11.75
C ASP A 98 -17.51 11.61 -10.86
N SER A 99 -18.66 11.21 -11.42
CA SER A 99 -19.68 10.45 -10.70
C SER A 99 -19.30 9.00 -10.37
N GLU A 100 -18.34 8.44 -11.10
CA GLU A 100 -17.87 7.05 -10.98
C GLU A 100 -16.49 6.97 -10.33
N LEU A 101 -15.85 8.11 -10.16
CA LEU A 101 -14.45 8.22 -9.73
C LEU A 101 -14.18 7.45 -8.43
N PHE A 102 -15.04 7.64 -7.45
CA PHE A 102 -14.87 7.00 -6.14
C PHE A 102 -14.98 5.47 -6.20
N GLU A 103 -16.01 4.96 -6.89
CA GLU A 103 -16.22 3.52 -7.03
C GLU A 103 -15.09 2.87 -7.81
N THR A 104 -14.61 3.57 -8.84
CA THR A 104 -13.49 3.10 -9.66
C THR A 104 -12.18 3.08 -8.87
N ILE A 105 -11.90 4.10 -8.03
CA ILE A 105 -10.74 4.10 -7.12
C ILE A 105 -10.81 2.89 -6.19
N VAL A 106 -11.94 2.67 -5.54
CA VAL A 106 -12.10 1.58 -4.57
C VAL A 106 -11.91 0.23 -5.25
N SER A 107 -12.61 -0.03 -6.35
CA SER A 107 -12.54 -1.34 -7.04
C SER A 107 -11.16 -1.61 -7.66
N SER A 108 -10.54 -0.62 -8.28
CA SER A 108 -9.20 -0.79 -8.87
C SER A 108 -8.13 -1.05 -7.82
N ASN A 109 -8.21 -0.39 -6.66
CA ASN A 109 -7.28 -0.64 -5.55
C ASN A 109 -7.50 -2.01 -4.91
N GLN A 110 -8.75 -2.48 -4.81
CA GLN A 110 -9.04 -3.83 -4.34
C GLN A 110 -8.41 -4.87 -5.26
N LEU A 111 -8.72 -4.81 -6.56
CA LEU A 111 -8.16 -5.74 -7.55
C LEU A 111 -6.62 -5.70 -7.57
N ALA A 112 -6.04 -4.50 -7.54
CA ALA A 112 -4.59 -4.34 -7.50
C ALA A 112 -3.97 -5.02 -6.26
N GLY A 113 -4.58 -4.88 -5.09
CA GLY A 113 -4.12 -5.52 -3.86
C GLY A 113 -4.23 -7.04 -3.90
N GLU A 114 -5.37 -7.56 -4.35
CA GLU A 114 -5.62 -9.00 -4.49
C GLU A 114 -4.65 -9.65 -5.49
N HIS A 115 -4.50 -9.04 -6.66
CA HIS A 115 -3.57 -9.55 -7.68
C HIS A 115 -2.11 -9.48 -7.21
N CYS A 116 -1.69 -8.36 -6.60
CA CYS A 116 -0.33 -8.24 -6.09
C CYS A 116 -0.02 -9.27 -5.03
N LEU A 117 -0.89 -9.40 -4.02
CA LEU A 117 -0.66 -10.33 -2.91
C LEU A 117 -0.59 -11.76 -3.43
N SER A 118 -1.59 -12.21 -4.19
CA SER A 118 -1.63 -13.59 -4.70
C SER A 118 -0.42 -13.97 -5.55
N LYS A 119 0.06 -13.04 -6.40
CA LYS A 119 1.20 -13.31 -7.29
C LYS A 119 2.57 -13.24 -6.58
N VAL A 120 2.67 -12.45 -5.49
CA VAL A 120 3.96 -12.21 -4.81
C VAL A 120 4.25 -13.18 -3.68
N LEU A 121 3.29 -13.95 -3.20
CA LEU A 121 3.46 -14.92 -2.10
C LEU A 121 4.73 -15.79 -2.24
N PRO A 122 5.06 -16.35 -3.44
CA PRO A 122 6.26 -17.16 -3.59
C PRO A 122 7.57 -16.39 -3.41
N LEU A 123 7.57 -15.06 -3.59
CA LEU A 123 8.73 -14.19 -3.37
C LEU A 123 8.83 -13.78 -1.91
N LEU A 124 7.69 -13.47 -1.26
CA LEU A 124 7.62 -13.17 0.17
C LEU A 124 8.06 -14.38 0.99
N ALA A 125 7.60 -15.57 0.67
CA ALA A 125 7.99 -16.79 1.36
C ALA A 125 9.51 -17.10 1.32
N LYS A 126 10.25 -16.44 0.42
CA LYS A 126 11.73 -16.51 0.34
C LYS A 126 12.41 -15.29 0.96
N GLY A 127 11.65 -14.32 1.41
CA GLY A 127 12.14 -13.08 2.00
C GLY A 127 12.72 -13.28 3.40
N ASP A 128 13.49 -12.29 3.85
CA ASP A 128 13.96 -12.24 5.23
C ASP A 128 12.90 -11.61 6.11
N SER A 129 12.31 -12.41 7.00
CA SER A 129 11.24 -11.97 7.89
C SER A 129 10.12 -11.26 7.11
N PRO A 130 9.39 -11.98 6.23
CA PRO A 130 8.47 -11.37 5.29
C PRO A 130 7.26 -10.74 5.99
N GLN A 131 6.76 -9.65 5.40
CA GLN A 131 5.57 -8.97 5.91
C GLN A 131 4.80 -8.23 4.83
N VAL A 132 3.50 -8.08 5.07
CA VAL A 132 2.58 -7.25 4.27
C VAL A 132 2.05 -6.13 5.15
N MET A 133 2.09 -4.90 4.65
CA MET A 133 1.42 -3.76 5.27
C MET A 133 0.37 -3.22 4.28
N ALA A 134 -0.90 -3.28 4.65
CA ALA A 134 -1.99 -2.76 3.84
C ALA A 134 -2.53 -1.47 4.46
N ILE A 135 -2.46 -0.35 3.71
CA ILE A 135 -2.81 0.99 4.18
C ILE A 135 -4.11 1.41 3.53
N PHE A 136 -5.12 1.68 4.35
CA PHE A 136 -6.44 2.11 3.92
C PHE A 136 -6.69 3.56 4.25
N ASN A 137 -7.31 4.28 3.34
CA ASN A 137 -7.83 5.61 3.60
C ASN A 137 -9.18 5.55 4.36
N ARG A 138 -9.70 6.71 4.75
CA ARG A 138 -10.96 6.82 5.49
C ARG A 138 -12.14 6.14 4.79
N TYR A 139 -12.21 6.16 3.47
CA TYR A 139 -13.34 5.57 2.73
C TYR A 139 -13.20 4.06 2.58
N SER A 140 -12.01 3.57 2.33
CA SER A 140 -11.76 2.13 2.32
C SER A 140 -11.85 1.49 3.71
N ALA A 141 -11.64 2.26 4.79
CA ALA A 141 -11.78 1.80 6.16
C ALA A 141 -13.23 1.85 6.70
N LEU A 142 -14.13 2.67 6.14
CA LEU A 142 -15.51 2.76 6.59
C LEU A 142 -16.25 1.41 6.56
N GLN A 143 -15.89 0.54 5.68
CA GLN A 143 -16.45 -0.81 5.57
C GLN A 143 -16.04 -1.74 6.73
N LEU A 144 -14.99 -1.43 7.43
CA LEU A 144 -14.59 -2.17 8.62
C LEU A 144 -15.56 -1.96 9.80
N HIS A 145 -16.31 -0.84 9.82
CA HIS A 145 -17.20 -0.48 10.93
C HIS A 145 -18.67 -0.87 10.74
N SER A 146 -19.13 -1.03 9.51
CA SER A 146 -20.55 -1.26 9.23
C SER A 146 -20.76 -2.11 7.98
N PRO A 147 -20.45 -3.42 8.03
CA PRO A 147 -20.65 -4.31 6.88
C PRO A 147 -22.10 -4.39 6.42
N THR A 148 -23.06 -3.96 7.23
CA THR A 148 -24.49 -4.00 6.94
C THR A 148 -25.04 -2.76 6.23
N GLN A 149 -24.28 -1.69 6.13
CA GLN A 149 -24.75 -0.41 5.54
C GLN A 149 -24.24 -0.15 4.11
N VAL A 150 -23.36 -0.99 3.61
CA VAL A 150 -22.82 -0.84 2.27
C VAL A 150 -23.38 -1.95 1.39
N SER A 151 -23.91 -1.60 0.22
CA SER A 151 -24.42 -2.58 -0.75
C SER A 151 -23.36 -3.64 -1.06
N ALA A 152 -23.79 -4.91 -1.09
CA ALA A 152 -22.93 -6.03 -1.41
C ALA A 152 -22.20 -5.76 -2.76
N GLY A 153 -20.89 -5.66 -2.70
CA GLY A 153 -20.03 -5.36 -3.85
C GLY A 153 -18.99 -4.25 -3.63
N TRP A 154 -19.12 -3.47 -2.56
CA TRP A 154 -18.16 -2.41 -2.25
C TRP A 154 -17.03 -2.92 -1.36
N ASN A 155 -15.81 -2.70 -1.79
CA ASN A 155 -14.51 -2.89 -1.13
C ASN A 155 -14.50 -3.85 0.07
N ASN A 156 -14.38 -5.13 -0.21
CA ASN A 156 -14.18 -6.16 0.79
C ASN A 156 -12.70 -6.37 1.16
N MET A 157 -11.78 -5.56 0.63
CA MET A 157 -10.35 -5.77 0.78
C MET A 157 -9.90 -5.86 2.25
N PRO A 158 -10.34 -4.98 3.18
CA PRO A 158 -9.97 -5.14 4.59
C PRO A 158 -10.51 -6.44 5.21
N GLN A 159 -11.70 -6.87 4.82
CA GLN A 159 -12.29 -8.13 5.27
C GLN A 159 -11.54 -9.31 4.67
N TRP A 160 -11.29 -9.28 3.36
CA TRP A 160 -10.50 -10.27 2.66
C TRP A 160 -9.11 -10.44 3.27
N LEU A 161 -8.38 -9.35 3.54
CA LEU A 161 -7.06 -9.42 4.18
C LEU A 161 -7.11 -10.04 5.60
N ARG A 162 -8.21 -9.86 6.31
CA ARG A 162 -8.37 -10.53 7.61
C ARG A 162 -8.59 -12.02 7.49
N GLU A 163 -9.32 -12.42 6.46
CA GLU A 163 -9.54 -13.84 6.13
C GLU A 163 -8.24 -14.49 5.65
N GLU A 164 -7.42 -13.78 4.88
CA GLU A 164 -6.10 -14.23 4.43
C GLU A 164 -5.04 -14.28 5.54
N ARG A 165 -5.29 -13.66 6.70
CA ARG A 165 -4.29 -13.55 7.79
C ARG A 165 -3.77 -14.90 8.23
N ASP A 166 -4.64 -15.85 8.47
CA ASP A 166 -4.27 -17.18 8.94
C ASP A 166 -3.39 -17.92 7.91
N GLU A 167 -3.73 -17.79 6.62
CA GLU A 167 -2.94 -18.38 5.53
C GLU A 167 -1.56 -17.71 5.40
N LEU A 168 -1.49 -16.39 5.59
CA LEU A 168 -0.21 -15.66 5.58
C LEU A 168 0.66 -16.08 6.77
N GLU A 169 0.08 -16.23 7.97
CA GLU A 169 0.79 -16.69 9.17
C GLU A 169 1.35 -18.11 9.00
N GLU A 170 0.59 -19.02 8.34
CA GLU A 170 1.07 -20.37 8.00
C GLU A 170 2.29 -20.34 7.07
N LEU A 171 2.39 -19.32 6.22
CA LEU A 171 3.56 -19.07 5.35
C LEU A 171 4.69 -18.29 6.06
N GLY A 172 4.51 -17.92 7.31
CA GLY A 172 5.46 -17.12 8.08
C GLY A 172 5.49 -15.65 7.65
N ILE A 173 4.40 -15.13 7.07
CA ILE A 173 4.27 -13.76 6.57
C ILE A 173 3.39 -12.97 7.55
N ASP A 174 3.93 -11.93 8.18
CA ASP A 174 3.15 -11.06 9.06
C ASP A 174 2.29 -10.08 8.25
N LEU A 175 1.05 -9.86 8.71
CA LEU A 175 0.13 -8.88 8.12
C LEU A 175 -0.20 -7.77 9.09
N THR A 176 0.10 -6.52 8.71
CA THR A 176 -0.33 -5.29 9.38
C THR A 176 -1.40 -4.58 8.54
N VAL A 177 -2.58 -4.38 9.11
CA VAL A 177 -3.63 -3.55 8.52
C VAL A 177 -3.59 -2.15 9.14
N VAL A 178 -3.38 -1.13 8.32
CA VAL A 178 -3.34 0.28 8.75
C VAL A 178 -4.67 0.93 8.40
N ALA A 179 -5.37 1.45 9.41
CA ALA A 179 -6.66 2.10 9.26
C ALA A 179 -6.71 3.46 9.99
N PRO A 180 -7.54 4.41 9.54
CA PRO A 180 -7.65 5.74 10.15
C PRO A 180 -8.37 5.75 11.49
N GLN A 181 -9.02 4.65 11.89
CA GLN A 181 -9.73 4.52 13.18
C GLN A 181 -9.64 3.08 13.69
N SER A 182 -9.67 2.93 15.03
CA SER A 182 -9.74 1.61 15.65
C SER A 182 -11.04 0.89 15.32
N LEU A 183 -10.91 -0.38 14.96
CA LEU A 183 -12.05 -1.23 14.63
C LEU A 183 -12.80 -1.74 15.86
N LYS A 184 -12.25 -1.56 17.06
CA LYS A 184 -12.74 -2.18 18.30
C LYS A 184 -13.28 -1.20 19.34
N THR A 185 -12.99 0.10 19.22
CA THR A 185 -13.36 1.07 20.28
C THR A 185 -13.82 2.38 19.66
N PRO A 186 -15.00 2.91 20.05
CA PRO A 186 -15.34 4.30 19.75
C PRO A 186 -14.28 5.20 20.39
N VAL A 187 -13.77 6.16 19.63
CA VAL A 187 -12.81 7.14 20.16
C VAL A 187 -13.52 7.98 21.23
N THR A 188 -13.24 7.70 22.48
CA THR A 188 -13.82 8.44 23.64
C THR A 188 -12.88 9.48 24.24
N SER A 189 -11.66 9.61 23.71
CA SER A 189 -10.72 10.64 24.16
C SER A 189 -10.11 11.33 22.95
N ALA A 190 -10.41 12.63 22.81
CA ALA A 190 -9.63 13.53 21.96
C ALA A 190 -8.23 13.69 22.57
N GLN A 191 -7.33 12.78 22.28
CA GLN A 191 -5.91 13.15 22.29
C GLN A 191 -5.75 14.16 21.15
N ALA A 192 -5.08 15.29 21.46
CA ALA A 192 -4.82 16.31 20.48
C ALA A 192 -4.26 15.65 19.21
N ALA A 193 -5.07 15.67 18.12
CA ALA A 193 -4.60 15.21 16.83
C ALA A 193 -3.34 16.03 16.51
N PRO A 194 -2.21 15.41 16.14
CA PRO A 194 -1.11 16.18 15.59
C PRO A 194 -1.64 16.95 14.38
N ASP A 195 -1.06 18.11 14.12
CA ASP A 195 -1.30 18.86 12.89
C ASP A 195 -1.36 17.89 11.71
N ALA A 196 -2.29 18.12 10.79
CA ALA A 196 -2.64 17.19 9.71
C ALA A 196 -1.41 16.45 9.13
N TRP A 197 -1.48 15.11 9.07
CA TRP A 197 -0.40 14.30 8.53
C TRP A 197 -0.02 14.75 7.12
N THR A 198 1.26 15.06 6.91
CA THR A 198 1.81 15.18 5.56
C THR A 198 2.17 13.78 5.04
N PRO A 199 2.30 13.59 3.71
CA PRO A 199 2.79 12.33 3.16
C PRO A 199 4.10 11.86 3.80
N GLN A 200 5.01 12.78 4.06
CA GLN A 200 6.33 12.51 4.66
C GLN A 200 6.21 12.07 6.12
N SER A 201 5.45 12.81 6.94
CA SER A 201 5.29 12.46 8.36
C SER A 201 4.51 11.14 8.55
N ALA A 202 3.51 10.89 7.70
CA ALA A 202 2.80 9.62 7.69
C ALA A 202 3.71 8.45 7.27
N ALA A 203 4.52 8.63 6.22
CA ALA A 203 5.48 7.63 5.78
C ALA A 203 6.52 7.32 6.87
N GLU A 204 7.05 8.34 7.56
CA GLU A 204 8.00 8.15 8.67
C GLU A 204 7.38 7.34 9.81
N GLU A 205 6.15 7.67 10.22
CA GLU A 205 5.47 6.95 11.30
C GLU A 205 5.16 5.51 10.91
N LEU A 206 4.67 5.27 9.68
CA LEU A 206 4.42 3.92 9.18
C LEU A 206 5.68 3.07 9.17
N LEU A 207 6.79 3.60 8.66
CA LEU A 207 8.05 2.88 8.58
C LEU A 207 8.69 2.67 9.97
N ARG A 208 8.46 3.59 10.91
CA ARG A 208 8.88 3.41 12.31
C ARG A 208 8.10 2.26 12.98
N ARG A 209 6.83 2.07 12.63
CA ARG A 209 5.95 1.03 13.18
C ARG A 209 6.08 -0.32 12.46
N LEU A 210 6.53 -0.32 11.22
CA LEU A 210 6.65 -1.52 10.39
C LEU A 210 7.41 -2.68 11.09
N PRO A 211 8.54 -2.46 11.79
CA PRO A 211 9.25 -3.54 12.49
C PRO A 211 8.51 -4.10 13.70
N LEU A 212 7.50 -3.40 14.22
CA LEU A 212 6.73 -3.83 15.40
C LEU A 212 5.70 -4.92 15.05
N ARG A 213 5.40 -5.10 13.76
CA ARG A 213 4.51 -6.16 13.23
C ARG A 213 3.15 -6.21 13.93
N GLU A 214 2.62 -5.04 14.27
CA GLU A 214 1.31 -4.95 14.91
C GLU A 214 0.23 -5.43 13.91
N PRO A 215 -0.68 -6.33 14.32
CA PRO A 215 -1.72 -6.84 13.41
C PRO A 215 -2.62 -5.73 12.87
N GLU A 216 -2.90 -4.73 13.71
CA GLU A 216 -3.67 -3.55 13.35
C GLU A 216 -2.96 -2.29 13.85
N LEU A 217 -2.82 -1.31 12.97
CA LEU A 217 -2.23 -0.01 13.26
C LEU A 217 -3.27 1.07 12.99
N VAL A 218 -3.52 1.90 13.98
CA VAL A 218 -4.43 3.05 13.83
C VAL A 218 -3.58 4.31 13.68
N LEU A 219 -3.76 4.99 12.55
CA LEU A 219 -3.27 6.35 12.33
C LEU A 219 -4.49 7.27 12.24
N GLU A 220 -4.80 7.95 13.34
CA GLU A 220 -5.92 8.89 13.38
C GLU A 220 -5.69 10.02 12.37
N VAL A 221 -6.76 10.34 11.62
CA VAL A 221 -6.77 11.42 10.63
C VAL A 221 -5.82 11.25 9.43
N LEU A 222 -5.97 10.16 8.69
CA LEU A 222 -5.45 10.10 7.32
C LEU A 222 -6.37 10.96 6.42
N ASP A 223 -5.98 12.22 6.17
CA ASP A 223 -6.71 13.10 5.25
C ASP A 223 -6.47 12.66 3.81
N LEU A 224 -7.56 12.43 3.08
CA LEU A 224 -7.52 11.97 1.69
C LEU A 224 -6.79 12.93 0.76
N SER A 225 -7.09 14.23 0.88
CA SER A 225 -6.59 15.23 -0.07
C SER A 225 -5.07 15.43 0.05
N ALA A 226 -4.51 15.24 1.23
CA ALA A 226 -3.08 15.41 1.47
C ALA A 226 -2.26 14.13 1.16
N LEU A 227 -2.80 12.95 1.51
CA LEU A 227 -2.07 11.69 1.42
C LEU A 227 -2.31 10.95 0.10
N TRP A 228 -3.47 11.15 -0.51
CA TRP A 228 -3.83 10.57 -1.83
C TRP A 228 -4.37 11.66 -2.76
N PRO A 229 -3.52 12.59 -3.23
CA PRO A 229 -3.95 13.64 -4.14
C PRO A 229 -4.43 13.02 -5.46
N LEU A 230 -5.58 13.52 -5.95
CA LEU A 230 -6.04 13.19 -7.29
C LEU A 230 -5.17 13.95 -8.28
N SER A 231 -4.45 13.24 -9.12
CA SER A 231 -3.76 13.83 -10.27
C SER A 231 -4.82 14.29 -11.27
N ARG A 232 -4.94 15.61 -11.49
CA ARG A 232 -5.75 16.20 -12.57
C ARG A 232 -4.90 16.39 -13.80
#